data_fdfdec1f50a3268f6cf6a7a69a366839
#
_entry.id   fdfdec1f50a3268f6cf6a7a69a366839
#
_cell.length_a   1.000
_cell.length_b   1.000
_cell.length_c   1.000
_cell.angle_alpha   90.00
_cell.angle_beta   90.00
_cell.angle_gamma   90.00
#
_symmetry.space_group_name_H-M   'P 1'
#
loop_
_entity.id
_entity.type
_entity.pdbx_description
1 polymer ?
#
loop_
_entity_poly.entity_id
_entity_poly.type
_entity_poly.pdbx_seq_one_letter_code
_entity_poly.pdbx_strand_id
1 'polypeptide(L)'
;MTSHFRSTFRQFVLLIAVLLPLSALADTWQLQVGAQNGDKAHQALAFLPNEIWIHPADNITWTFPANEIHTVTFLTSGQVRPSRFAGCPGVPGGVTPDFSVFDGTACVNSGVVSNSSVLPSPPTYTVSFPATGNFKLVCLAHPNMTATIHVLALTTPLPHDQGFYDKQADRQRADLLSDAMASAHNHPSSDDVTAGVGHIMGNGGGTQTASVMRFMDATKVIHVGETVEWTSAEAVTSHTITFGPEPDPLNQIPPSANVTTDADGARHAFISSTSDAVHSGFITQPPQDRIGLPQAPLSATRFRVTFTQPGVYHYICVLHDELGMVGEIIVIP
;
A
#
# COMPACT_ATOMS: atom_id res chain seq x y z
N MET A 1 -11.41 -78.07 64.74
CA MET A 1 -11.40 -76.58 64.74
C MET A 1 -10.52 -76.14 63.61
N THR A 2 -11.08 -75.83 62.47
CA THR A 2 -10.39 -75.41 61.26
C THR A 2 -10.88 -74.01 60.93
N SER A 3 -9.97 -73.03 61.03
CA SER A 3 -10.18 -71.62 60.75
C SER A 3 -9.86 -71.33 59.25
N HIS A 4 -10.86 -70.92 58.50
CA HIS A 4 -10.69 -70.47 57.13
C HIS A 4 -10.34 -68.97 57.10
N PHE A 5 -9.13 -68.62 56.65
CA PHE A 5 -8.70 -67.25 56.33
C PHE A 5 -9.12 -66.93 54.86
N ARG A 6 -10.08 -66.03 54.67
CA ARG A 6 -10.41 -65.50 53.35
C ARG A 6 -9.55 -64.27 53.11
N SER A 7 -8.61 -64.34 52.12
CA SER A 7 -7.85 -63.24 51.61
C SER A 7 -8.67 -62.55 50.51
N THR A 8 -9.06 -61.27 50.71
CA THR A 8 -9.68 -60.41 49.71
C THR A 8 -8.59 -59.66 48.96
N PHE A 9 -8.31 -60.11 47.74
CA PHE A 9 -7.45 -59.38 46.77
C PHE A 9 -8.23 -58.21 46.20
N ARG A 10 -7.90 -56.96 46.60
CA ARG A 10 -8.39 -55.73 45.96
C ARG A 10 -7.53 -55.46 44.70
N GLN A 11 -8.12 -55.69 43.53
CA GLN A 11 -7.54 -55.22 42.24
C GLN A 11 -7.65 -53.72 42.17
N PHE A 12 -6.52 -53.00 42.18
CA PHE A 12 -6.42 -51.61 41.81
C PHE A 12 -6.34 -51.53 40.29
N VAL A 13 -7.42 -51.08 39.62
CA VAL A 13 -7.40 -50.74 38.20
C VAL A 13 -6.77 -49.33 38.08
N LEU A 14 -5.53 -49.27 37.60
CA LEU A 14 -4.85 -48.03 37.30
C LEU A 14 -5.40 -47.53 35.96
N LEU A 15 -6.26 -46.50 35.98
CA LEU A 15 -6.75 -45.82 34.77
C LEU A 15 -5.61 -44.91 34.27
N ILE A 16 -4.85 -45.37 33.27
CA ILE A 16 -3.88 -44.53 32.57
C ILE A 16 -4.70 -43.67 31.60
N ALA A 17 -4.94 -42.40 31.97
CA ALA A 17 -5.46 -41.38 31.04
C ALA A 17 -4.35 -41.09 30.01
N VAL A 18 -4.50 -41.62 28.82
CA VAL A 18 -3.68 -41.24 27.65
C VAL A 18 -4.12 -39.82 27.24
N LEU A 19 -3.37 -38.81 27.67
CA LEU A 19 -3.44 -37.47 27.15
C LEU A 19 -2.93 -37.50 25.69
N LEU A 20 -3.83 -37.73 24.76
CA LEU A 20 -3.53 -37.46 23.33
C LEU A 20 -3.26 -35.97 23.21
N PRO A 21 -2.15 -35.55 22.60
CA PRO A 21 -1.97 -34.15 22.28
C PRO A 21 -3.13 -33.74 21.36
N LEU A 22 -3.98 -32.79 21.80
CA LEU A 22 -4.85 -32.09 20.91
C LEU A 22 -3.91 -31.35 19.92
N SER A 23 -3.81 -31.88 18.72
CA SER A 23 -3.25 -31.10 17.62
C SER A 23 -4.18 -29.90 17.46
N ALA A 24 -3.74 -28.72 17.88
CA ALA A 24 -4.43 -27.49 17.56
C ALA A 24 -4.47 -27.42 16.02
N LEU A 25 -5.68 -27.39 15.46
CA LEU A 25 -5.84 -27.14 14.02
C LEU A 25 -5.33 -25.73 13.77
N ALA A 26 -4.58 -25.56 12.69
CA ALA A 26 -4.12 -24.26 12.25
C ALA A 26 -5.34 -23.41 11.84
N ASP A 27 -5.46 -22.23 12.43
CA ASP A 27 -6.49 -21.27 12.07
C ASP A 27 -6.11 -20.47 10.80
N THR A 28 -7.12 -19.96 10.12
CA THR A 28 -6.91 -19.07 8.98
C THR A 28 -7.59 -17.73 9.24
N TRP A 29 -6.76 -16.71 9.38
CA TRP A 29 -7.16 -15.33 9.66
C TRP A 29 -7.36 -14.57 8.36
N GLN A 30 -8.42 -13.74 8.29
CA GLN A 30 -8.78 -12.97 7.11
C GLN A 30 -8.45 -11.48 7.35
N LEU A 31 -7.63 -10.90 6.48
CA LEU A 31 -7.23 -9.50 6.51
C LEU A 31 -7.46 -8.84 5.15
N GLN A 32 -7.31 -7.51 5.10
CA GLN A 32 -7.44 -6.72 3.88
C GLN A 32 -6.19 -5.87 3.64
N VAL A 33 -5.93 -5.56 2.37
CA VAL A 33 -4.87 -4.66 1.94
C VAL A 33 -5.48 -3.54 1.13
N GLY A 34 -5.33 -2.30 1.61
CA GLY A 34 -5.95 -1.15 1.02
C GLY A 34 -7.46 -1.08 1.24
N ALA A 35 -8.00 0.13 1.14
CA ALA A 35 -9.42 0.39 1.03
C ALA A 35 -9.63 1.72 0.30
N GLN A 36 -10.82 1.91 -0.27
CA GLN A 36 -11.14 3.11 -1.03
C GLN A 36 -12.61 3.49 -0.88
N ASN A 37 -12.93 4.76 -1.14
CA ASN A 37 -14.29 5.22 -1.31
C ASN A 37 -14.84 4.86 -2.71
N GLY A 38 -16.14 5.04 -2.91
CA GLY A 38 -16.81 4.77 -4.19
C GLY A 38 -16.30 5.61 -5.36
N ASP A 39 -15.69 6.77 -5.07
CA ASP A 39 -15.06 7.64 -6.07
C ASP A 39 -13.63 7.22 -6.44
N LYS A 40 -13.10 6.18 -5.79
CA LYS A 40 -11.74 5.64 -5.94
C LYS A 40 -10.59 6.62 -5.63
N ALA A 41 -10.88 7.88 -5.40
CA ALA A 41 -9.87 8.90 -5.14
C ALA A 41 -9.35 8.87 -3.71
N HIS A 42 -10.26 8.65 -2.76
CA HIS A 42 -9.92 8.60 -1.34
C HIS A 42 -9.50 7.19 -0.97
N GLN A 43 -8.24 7.03 -0.61
CA GLN A 43 -7.57 5.76 -0.40
C GLN A 43 -7.08 5.62 1.06
N ALA A 44 -7.23 4.42 1.61
CA ALA A 44 -6.54 3.98 2.80
C ALA A 44 -5.38 3.06 2.41
N LEU A 45 -4.16 3.58 2.38
CA LEU A 45 -2.95 2.80 2.11
C LEU A 45 -2.52 2.12 3.41
N ALA A 46 -3.11 0.94 3.66
CA ALA A 46 -3.00 0.26 4.95
C ALA A 46 -3.16 -1.26 4.81
N PHE A 47 -2.55 -2.00 5.73
CA PHE A 47 -2.97 -3.35 6.08
C PHE A 47 -4.05 -3.25 7.15
N LEU A 48 -5.16 -3.96 7.01
CA LEU A 48 -6.36 -3.79 7.84
C LEU A 48 -6.80 -5.15 8.45
N PRO A 49 -6.65 -5.32 9.77
CA PRO A 49 -5.95 -4.42 10.69
C PRO A 49 -4.42 -4.48 10.47
N ASN A 50 -3.72 -3.48 11.00
CA ASN A 50 -2.26 -3.41 10.89
C ASN A 50 -1.50 -4.10 12.03
N GLU A 51 -2.20 -4.84 12.88
CA GLU A 51 -1.62 -5.62 13.98
C GLU A 51 -2.52 -6.82 14.31
N ILE A 52 -1.91 -8.01 14.42
CA ILE A 52 -2.63 -9.25 14.74
C ILE A 52 -1.74 -10.20 15.54
N TRP A 53 -2.36 -10.96 16.45
CA TRP A 53 -1.74 -12.05 17.22
C TRP A 53 -2.31 -13.38 16.77
N ILE A 54 -1.44 -14.33 16.44
CA ILE A 54 -1.76 -15.66 15.94
C ILE A 54 -0.90 -16.71 16.63
N HIS A 55 -1.14 -18.00 16.34
CA HIS A 55 -0.30 -19.13 16.81
C HIS A 55 0.59 -19.68 15.68
N PRO A 56 1.65 -20.46 16.02
CA PRO A 56 2.44 -21.18 15.02
C PRO A 56 1.58 -22.13 14.19
N ALA A 57 1.87 -22.20 12.90
CA ALA A 57 1.15 -22.90 11.84
C ALA A 57 -0.17 -22.24 11.40
N ASP A 58 -0.63 -21.18 12.04
CA ASP A 58 -1.75 -20.38 11.51
C ASP A 58 -1.40 -19.75 10.18
N ASN A 59 -2.45 -19.47 9.39
CA ASN A 59 -2.38 -18.82 8.12
C ASN A 59 -3.02 -17.44 8.19
N ILE A 60 -2.50 -16.49 7.42
CA ILE A 60 -3.18 -15.23 7.14
C ILE A 60 -3.46 -15.17 5.65
N THR A 61 -4.71 -14.87 5.31
CA THR A 61 -5.15 -14.65 3.93
C THR A 61 -5.56 -13.19 3.77
N TRP A 62 -4.92 -12.48 2.84
CA TRP A 62 -5.24 -11.10 2.49
C TRP A 62 -6.09 -11.03 1.24
N THR A 63 -7.11 -10.15 1.26
CA THR A 63 -7.91 -9.72 0.11
C THR A 63 -7.53 -8.29 -0.31
N PHE A 64 -7.81 -7.92 -1.55
CA PHE A 64 -7.37 -6.66 -2.18
C PHE A 64 -8.58 -5.87 -2.70
N PRO A 65 -9.34 -5.16 -1.84
CA PRO A 65 -10.57 -4.47 -2.27
C PRO A 65 -10.33 -3.13 -2.99
N ALA A 66 -9.11 -2.56 -2.90
CA ALA A 66 -8.79 -1.27 -3.51
C ALA A 66 -8.22 -1.41 -4.93
N ASN A 67 -8.47 -0.41 -5.78
CA ASN A 67 -7.88 -0.34 -7.12
C ASN A 67 -6.42 0.13 -7.08
N GLU A 68 -5.99 0.82 -6.02
CA GLU A 68 -4.59 1.17 -5.83
C GLU A 68 -3.73 -0.08 -5.66
N ILE A 69 -2.49 -0.01 -6.16
CA ILE A 69 -1.56 -1.14 -6.14
C ILE A 69 -0.92 -1.32 -4.77
N HIS A 70 -0.76 -2.57 -4.35
CA HIS A 70 -0.09 -2.92 -3.10
C HIS A 70 0.83 -4.12 -3.27
N THR A 71 1.59 -4.47 -2.23
CA THR A 71 2.23 -5.77 -2.06
C THR A 71 2.08 -6.26 -0.62
N VAL A 72 1.98 -7.56 -0.44
CA VAL A 72 2.14 -8.24 0.86
C VAL A 72 3.55 -8.81 0.89
N THR A 73 4.44 -8.22 1.71
CA THR A 73 5.86 -8.58 1.68
C THR A 73 6.43 -8.73 3.08
N PHE A 74 7.06 -9.86 3.33
CA PHE A 74 7.86 -10.12 4.54
C PHE A 74 9.33 -10.21 4.14
N LEU A 75 10.16 -9.37 4.75
CA LEU A 75 11.60 -9.33 4.54
C LEU A 75 12.32 -10.04 5.68
N THR A 76 13.48 -10.64 5.37
CA THR A 76 14.35 -11.21 6.40
C THR A 76 15.04 -10.11 7.20
N SER A 77 15.54 -10.45 8.39
CA SER A 77 16.26 -9.49 9.23
C SER A 77 17.47 -8.91 8.50
N GLY A 78 17.59 -7.59 8.48
CA GLY A 78 18.68 -6.88 7.81
C GLY A 78 18.59 -6.81 6.28
N GLN A 79 17.56 -7.41 5.68
CA GLN A 79 17.37 -7.35 4.23
C GLN A 79 17.05 -5.91 3.79
N VAL A 80 17.77 -5.43 2.78
CA VAL A 80 17.45 -4.15 2.12
C VAL A 80 16.12 -4.28 1.39
N ARG A 81 15.25 -3.29 1.57
CA ARG A 81 13.94 -3.24 0.91
C ARG A 81 14.12 -3.21 -0.62
N PRO A 82 13.63 -4.22 -1.36
CA PRO A 82 13.69 -4.22 -2.83
C PRO A 82 12.70 -3.20 -3.41
N SER A 83 12.84 -2.90 -4.70
CA SER A 83 11.80 -2.17 -5.43
C SER A 83 10.53 -3.02 -5.56
N ARG A 84 9.38 -2.36 -5.77
CA ARG A 84 8.10 -3.06 -5.94
C ARG A 84 8.08 -4.06 -7.10
N PHE A 85 8.89 -3.84 -8.13
CA PHE A 85 8.97 -4.71 -9.30
C PHE A 85 10.02 -5.82 -9.15
N ALA A 86 11.03 -5.64 -8.29
CA ALA A 86 12.04 -6.65 -8.04
C ALA A 86 11.56 -7.75 -7.08
N GLY A 87 10.70 -7.39 -6.12
CA GLY A 87 10.18 -8.32 -5.11
C GLY A 87 11.28 -9.02 -4.31
N CYS A 88 11.08 -10.30 -4.00
CA CYS A 88 12.03 -11.10 -3.24
C CYS A 88 13.30 -11.42 -4.06
N PRO A 89 14.50 -11.04 -3.60
CA PRO A 89 15.74 -11.35 -4.28
C PRO A 89 15.95 -12.86 -4.44
N GLY A 90 16.39 -13.28 -5.64
CA GLY A 90 16.65 -14.69 -5.95
C GLY A 90 15.41 -15.55 -6.23
N VAL A 91 14.22 -14.96 -6.19
CA VAL A 91 12.95 -15.62 -6.54
C VAL A 91 12.59 -15.22 -7.99
N PRO A 92 12.32 -16.19 -8.90
CA PRO A 92 11.92 -15.86 -10.26
C PRO A 92 10.70 -14.92 -10.29
N GLY A 93 10.81 -13.80 -11.01
CA GLY A 93 9.78 -12.74 -11.03
C GLY A 93 9.60 -11.97 -9.71
N GLY A 94 10.42 -12.26 -8.69
CA GLY A 94 10.30 -11.61 -7.37
C GLY A 94 9.07 -11.98 -6.57
N VAL A 95 8.19 -12.87 -7.08
CA VAL A 95 6.90 -13.25 -6.50
C VAL A 95 6.96 -14.68 -6.00
N THR A 96 6.64 -14.89 -4.72
CA THR A 96 6.46 -16.23 -4.15
C THR A 96 5.05 -16.75 -4.45
N PRO A 97 4.83 -18.07 -4.53
CA PRO A 97 3.50 -18.63 -4.77
C PRO A 97 2.46 -18.15 -3.75
N ASP A 98 1.20 -18.04 -4.16
CA ASP A 98 0.10 -17.98 -3.21
C ASP A 98 0.15 -19.23 -2.32
N PHE A 99 -0.13 -19.09 -1.02
CA PHE A 99 0.22 -20.05 0.00
C PHE A 99 1.75 -20.27 0.13
N SER A 100 2.37 -19.30 0.74
CA SER A 100 3.80 -19.31 1.11
C SER A 100 3.97 -19.54 2.61
N VAL A 101 5.20 -19.87 3.00
CA VAL A 101 5.59 -20.07 4.41
C VAL A 101 6.61 -19.01 4.78
N PHE A 102 6.36 -18.28 5.88
CA PHE A 102 7.30 -17.30 6.41
C PHE A 102 7.69 -17.63 7.85
N ASP A 103 8.96 -17.95 8.04
CA ASP A 103 9.57 -18.24 9.34
C ASP A 103 10.68 -17.23 9.73
N GLY A 104 10.85 -16.19 8.92
CA GLY A 104 11.89 -15.17 9.10
C GLY A 104 13.20 -15.46 8.34
N THR A 105 13.36 -16.62 7.71
CA THR A 105 14.61 -17.04 7.05
C THR A 105 14.65 -16.72 5.55
N ALA A 106 13.50 -16.65 4.90
CA ALA A 106 13.38 -16.35 3.47
C ALA A 106 12.34 -15.25 3.22
N CYS A 107 12.61 -14.38 2.26
CA CYS A 107 11.68 -13.33 1.83
C CYS A 107 10.43 -13.94 1.19
N VAL A 108 9.26 -13.35 1.48
CA VAL A 108 7.96 -13.71 0.89
C VAL A 108 7.30 -12.46 0.33
N ASN A 109 6.77 -12.53 -0.90
CA ASN A 109 6.18 -11.38 -1.60
C ASN A 109 5.06 -11.80 -2.56
N SER A 110 3.90 -11.14 -2.44
CA SER A 110 2.74 -11.36 -3.33
C SER A 110 2.95 -10.87 -4.76
N GLY A 111 3.98 -10.04 -4.99
CA GLY A 111 4.02 -9.18 -6.17
C GLY A 111 3.04 -8.01 -6.03
N VAL A 112 2.89 -7.27 -7.12
CA VAL A 112 1.91 -6.16 -7.20
C VAL A 112 0.50 -6.74 -7.29
N VAL A 113 -0.37 -6.32 -6.38
CA VAL A 113 -1.77 -6.75 -6.27
C VAL A 113 -2.69 -5.54 -6.26
N SER A 114 -3.89 -5.67 -6.84
CA SER A 114 -4.87 -4.61 -6.98
C SER A 114 -6.24 -5.20 -7.32
N ASN A 115 -7.31 -4.47 -7.10
CA ASN A 115 -8.65 -4.78 -7.66
C ASN A 115 -8.91 -4.08 -9.01
N SER A 116 -7.86 -3.50 -9.60
CA SER A 116 -7.96 -2.88 -10.93
C SER A 116 -8.14 -3.93 -12.02
N SER A 117 -8.95 -3.61 -13.03
CA SER A 117 -9.13 -4.44 -14.22
C SER A 117 -7.90 -4.43 -15.15
N VAL A 118 -7.02 -3.42 -15.02
CA VAL A 118 -5.83 -3.24 -15.85
C VAL A 118 -4.66 -4.06 -15.32
N LEU A 119 -4.61 -4.32 -14.01
CA LEU A 119 -3.60 -5.14 -13.37
C LEU A 119 -4.25 -6.38 -12.73
N PRO A 120 -4.53 -7.42 -13.51
CA PRO A 120 -5.15 -8.62 -12.98
C PRO A 120 -4.24 -9.25 -11.93
N SER A 121 -4.76 -9.36 -10.71
CA SER A 121 -4.08 -9.98 -9.57
C SER A 121 -4.89 -11.18 -9.06
N PRO A 122 -4.25 -12.12 -8.35
CA PRO A 122 -5.00 -13.14 -7.64
C PRO A 122 -5.94 -12.47 -6.63
N PRO A 123 -7.12 -13.03 -6.36
CA PRO A 123 -8.10 -12.45 -5.43
C PRO A 123 -7.60 -12.43 -3.99
N THR A 124 -6.66 -13.29 -3.66
CA THR A 124 -6.10 -13.47 -2.31
C THR A 124 -4.61 -13.79 -2.36
N TYR A 125 -3.95 -13.59 -1.23
CA TYR A 125 -2.59 -14.08 -0.99
C TYR A 125 -2.51 -14.62 0.43
N THR A 126 -1.95 -15.84 0.60
CA THR A 126 -1.95 -16.57 1.88
C THR A 126 -0.52 -16.87 2.32
N VAL A 127 -0.22 -16.61 3.59
CA VAL A 127 1.07 -16.95 4.21
C VAL A 127 0.84 -17.72 5.52
N SER A 128 1.56 -18.83 5.69
CA SER A 128 1.63 -19.61 6.92
C SER A 128 2.82 -19.20 7.77
N PHE A 129 2.67 -19.21 9.10
CA PHE A 129 3.67 -18.77 10.06
C PHE A 129 4.05 -19.90 11.03
N PRO A 130 5.05 -20.75 10.72
CA PRO A 130 5.40 -21.89 11.57
C PRO A 130 6.21 -21.53 12.80
N ALA A 131 6.85 -20.35 12.84
CA ALA A 131 7.75 -19.93 13.91
C ALA A 131 7.13 -18.84 14.78
N THR A 132 7.37 -18.89 16.10
CA THR A 132 7.05 -17.79 17.01
C THR A 132 7.93 -16.58 16.75
N GLY A 133 7.38 -15.37 16.95
CA GLY A 133 8.13 -14.12 16.74
C GLY A 133 7.24 -12.93 16.48
N ASN A 134 7.89 -11.78 16.22
CA ASN A 134 7.23 -10.57 15.74
C ASN A 134 7.74 -10.28 14.33
N PHE A 135 6.86 -10.36 13.37
CA PHE A 135 7.20 -10.22 11.96
C PHE A 135 6.62 -8.93 11.39
N LYS A 136 7.49 -8.15 10.76
CA LYS A 136 7.08 -6.90 10.10
C LYS A 136 6.61 -7.20 8.68
N LEU A 137 5.38 -6.80 8.39
CA LEU A 137 4.79 -6.78 7.06
C LEU A 137 4.99 -5.40 6.42
N VAL A 138 5.36 -5.34 5.15
CA VAL A 138 5.59 -4.10 4.40
C VAL A 138 4.93 -4.15 3.03
N CYS A 139 4.44 -3.01 2.56
CA CYS A 139 4.07 -2.81 1.16
C CYS A 139 5.27 -2.23 0.40
N LEU A 140 5.74 -2.86 -0.68
CA LEU A 140 6.86 -2.35 -1.47
C LEU A 140 6.45 -1.16 -2.36
N ALA A 141 5.16 -1.06 -2.72
CA ALA A 141 4.64 0.06 -3.51
C ALA A 141 4.59 1.36 -2.70
N HIS A 142 4.16 1.27 -1.42
CA HIS A 142 3.96 2.43 -0.56
C HIS A 142 4.94 2.40 0.62
N PRO A 143 5.96 3.26 0.64
CA PRO A 143 6.75 3.51 1.84
C PRO A 143 5.82 3.91 3.00
N ASN A 144 6.16 3.50 4.23
CA ASN A 144 5.32 3.73 5.42
C ASN A 144 3.94 3.05 5.43
N MET A 145 3.70 2.04 4.60
CA MET A 145 2.59 1.12 4.78
C MET A 145 3.13 -0.17 5.39
N THR A 146 2.93 -0.36 6.69
CA THR A 146 3.47 -1.49 7.45
C THR A 146 2.47 -2.06 8.45
N ALA A 147 2.68 -3.32 8.82
CA ALA A 147 1.92 -4.01 9.87
C ALA A 147 2.83 -4.94 10.68
N THR A 148 2.32 -5.44 11.80
CA THR A 148 3.04 -6.41 12.65
C THR A 148 2.18 -7.64 12.88
N ILE A 149 2.80 -8.80 12.67
CA ILE A 149 2.24 -10.11 12.97
C ILE A 149 2.97 -10.67 14.18
N HIS A 150 2.26 -10.89 15.28
CA HIS A 150 2.78 -11.50 16.50
C HIS A 150 2.40 -12.97 16.53
N VAL A 151 3.37 -13.87 16.43
CA VAL A 151 3.16 -15.32 16.54
C VAL A 151 3.52 -15.75 17.93
N LEU A 152 2.52 -16.00 18.77
CA LEU A 152 2.66 -16.38 20.19
C LEU A 152 2.84 -17.89 20.34
N ALA A 153 3.52 -18.32 21.39
CA ALA A 153 3.59 -19.75 21.72
C ALA A 153 2.17 -20.34 21.94
N LEU A 154 1.94 -21.58 21.54
CA LEU A 154 0.64 -22.28 21.69
C LEU A 154 0.07 -22.28 23.12
N THR A 155 0.94 -22.16 24.11
CA THR A 155 0.55 -22.08 25.53
C THR A 155 0.09 -20.70 25.98
N THR A 156 0.29 -19.67 25.15
CA THR A 156 -0.13 -18.30 25.43
C THR A 156 -1.47 -18.05 24.75
N PRO A 157 -2.54 -17.72 25.49
CA PRO A 157 -3.84 -17.42 24.88
C PRO A 157 -3.74 -16.26 23.90
N LEU A 158 -4.44 -16.34 22.78
CA LEU A 158 -4.59 -15.19 21.87
C LEU A 158 -5.42 -14.10 22.56
N PRO A 159 -5.02 -12.82 22.44
CA PRO A 159 -5.74 -11.73 23.08
C PRO A 159 -7.10 -11.45 22.43
N HIS A 160 -7.28 -11.82 21.17
CA HIS A 160 -8.44 -11.47 20.36
C HIS A 160 -8.80 -12.59 19.38
N ASP A 161 -10.05 -12.59 18.94
CA ASP A 161 -10.60 -13.42 17.87
C ASP A 161 -10.72 -12.65 16.54
N GLN A 162 -11.12 -13.35 15.46
CA GLN A 162 -11.33 -12.74 14.14
C GLN A 162 -12.35 -11.57 14.22
N GLY A 163 -13.42 -11.73 14.99
CA GLY A 163 -14.45 -10.69 15.08
C GLY A 163 -13.97 -9.39 15.72
N PHE A 164 -12.95 -9.46 16.61
CA PHE A 164 -12.28 -8.27 17.11
C PHE A 164 -11.46 -7.60 16.00
N TYR A 165 -10.68 -8.38 15.24
CA TYR A 165 -9.85 -7.86 14.15
C TYR A 165 -10.68 -7.26 13.00
N ASP A 166 -11.83 -7.86 12.68
CA ASP A 166 -12.77 -7.30 11.70
C ASP A 166 -13.24 -5.90 12.11
N LYS A 167 -13.64 -5.74 13.37
CA LYS A 167 -14.05 -4.44 13.92
C LYS A 167 -12.91 -3.43 13.98
N GLN A 168 -11.70 -3.89 14.25
CA GLN A 168 -10.50 -3.04 14.24
C GLN A 168 -10.19 -2.56 12.82
N ALA A 169 -10.22 -3.46 11.84
CA ALA A 169 -10.05 -3.14 10.43
C ALA A 169 -11.09 -2.14 9.94
N ASP A 170 -12.37 -2.33 10.31
CA ASP A 170 -13.46 -1.41 9.97
C ASP A 170 -13.24 -0.01 10.54
N ARG A 171 -12.79 0.11 11.80
CA ARG A 171 -12.49 1.41 12.41
C ARG A 171 -11.30 2.07 11.72
N GLN A 172 -10.19 1.36 11.53
CA GLN A 172 -8.99 1.89 10.86
C GLN A 172 -9.31 2.36 9.44
N ARG A 173 -10.11 1.57 8.70
CA ARG A 173 -10.58 1.94 7.38
C ARG A 173 -11.41 3.23 7.41
N ALA A 174 -12.38 3.32 8.32
CA ALA A 174 -13.26 4.49 8.43
C ALA A 174 -12.47 5.76 8.80
N ASP A 175 -11.56 5.66 9.75
CA ASP A 175 -10.71 6.78 10.19
C ASP A 175 -9.82 7.28 9.05
N LEU A 176 -9.15 6.37 8.31
CA LEU A 176 -8.29 6.73 7.18
C LEU A 176 -9.07 7.38 6.03
N LEU A 177 -10.21 6.82 5.65
CA LEU A 177 -11.02 7.38 4.58
C LEU A 177 -11.66 8.71 4.98
N SER A 178 -12.03 8.88 6.25
CA SER A 178 -12.51 10.16 6.79
C SER A 178 -11.41 11.24 6.77
N ASP A 179 -10.17 10.88 7.14
CA ASP A 179 -9.03 11.79 7.08
C ASP A 179 -8.67 12.18 5.64
N ALA A 180 -8.69 11.22 4.71
CA ALA A 180 -8.52 11.50 3.28
C ALA A 180 -9.57 12.49 2.77
N MET A 181 -10.85 12.30 3.10
CA MET A 181 -11.91 13.23 2.73
C MET A 181 -11.71 14.62 3.34
N ALA A 182 -11.33 14.69 4.61
CA ALA A 182 -11.04 15.96 5.29
C ALA A 182 -9.86 16.69 4.64
N SER A 183 -8.81 15.96 4.25
CA SER A 183 -7.63 16.51 3.57
C SER A 183 -7.98 17.11 2.21
N ALA A 184 -8.84 16.46 1.43
CA ALA A 184 -9.32 16.97 0.15
C ALA A 184 -10.11 18.28 0.30
N HIS A 185 -10.92 18.40 1.36
CA HIS A 185 -11.74 19.60 1.60
C HIS A 185 -10.95 20.76 2.21
N ASN A 186 -9.94 20.46 3.01
CA ASN A 186 -9.16 21.47 3.72
C ASN A 186 -7.89 21.90 2.98
N HIS A 187 -7.69 21.41 1.76
CA HIS A 187 -6.57 21.83 0.93
C HIS A 187 -6.74 23.32 0.59
N PRO A 188 -5.77 24.18 0.92
CA PRO A 188 -5.86 25.60 0.58
C PRO A 188 -5.86 25.77 -0.93
N SER A 189 -6.77 26.63 -1.44
CA SER A 189 -6.72 27.07 -2.85
C SER A 189 -5.39 27.76 -3.12
N SER A 190 -4.74 27.42 -4.20
CA SER A 190 -3.46 28.01 -4.64
C SER A 190 -3.50 28.31 -6.12
N ASP A 191 -2.58 29.15 -6.60
CA ASP A 191 -2.40 29.38 -8.03
C ASP A 191 -1.82 28.14 -8.72
N ASP A 192 -1.17 27.26 -7.96
CA ASP A 192 -0.62 26.00 -8.40
C ASP A 192 -1.67 24.87 -8.36
N VAL A 193 -1.38 23.77 -9.04
CA VAL A 193 -2.12 22.51 -8.96
C VAL A 193 -1.38 21.54 -8.04
N THR A 194 -2.06 21.01 -7.02
CA THR A 194 -1.45 19.99 -6.17
C THR A 194 -1.82 18.59 -6.63
N ALA A 195 -0.80 17.78 -6.92
CA ALA A 195 -0.95 16.38 -7.32
C ALA A 195 -0.91 15.49 -6.07
N GLY A 196 -2.08 15.09 -5.60
CA GLY A 196 -2.26 14.23 -4.44
C GLY A 196 -1.96 14.91 -3.10
N VAL A 197 -2.62 14.40 -2.08
CA VAL A 197 -2.40 14.77 -0.67
C VAL A 197 -2.37 13.51 0.16
N GLY A 198 -1.41 13.37 1.08
CA GLY A 198 -1.30 12.18 1.92
C GLY A 198 -0.85 12.47 3.34
N HIS A 199 -1.53 11.85 4.31
CA HIS A 199 -1.21 11.93 5.73
C HIS A 199 -0.75 10.57 6.25
N ILE A 200 0.50 10.50 6.73
CA ILE A 200 1.03 9.30 7.38
C ILE A 200 0.60 9.27 8.84
N MET A 201 0.01 8.17 9.25
CA MET A 201 -0.37 7.89 10.63
C MET A 201 0.34 6.64 11.13
N GLY A 202 0.73 6.63 12.39
CA GLY A 202 1.35 5.49 13.05
C GLY A 202 0.60 5.09 14.31
N ASN A 203 0.59 3.79 14.58
CA ASN A 203 0.12 3.22 15.84
C ASN A 203 1.04 2.05 16.26
N GLY A 204 0.68 1.30 17.31
CA GLY A 204 1.49 0.20 17.82
C GLY A 204 1.78 -0.91 16.79
N GLY A 205 0.85 -1.14 15.86
CA GLY A 205 0.98 -2.18 14.83
C GLY A 205 1.82 -1.79 13.62
N GLY A 206 1.93 -0.49 13.32
CA GLY A 206 2.66 -0.02 12.14
C GLY A 206 2.24 1.36 11.67
N THR A 207 2.53 1.64 10.40
CA THR A 207 2.21 2.90 9.73
C THR A 207 1.24 2.67 8.57
N GLN A 208 0.41 3.66 8.32
CA GLN A 208 -0.62 3.69 7.28
C GLN A 208 -0.79 5.12 6.78
N THR A 209 -1.41 5.31 5.61
CA THR A 209 -1.58 6.63 5.01
C THR A 209 -3.02 6.82 4.55
N ALA A 210 -3.62 7.93 4.96
CA ALA A 210 -4.80 8.48 4.32
C ALA A 210 -4.35 9.25 3.08
N SER A 211 -4.84 8.90 1.89
CA SER A 211 -4.35 9.48 0.65
C SER A 211 -5.48 9.91 -0.28
N VAL A 212 -5.26 10.98 -1.03
CA VAL A 212 -6.18 11.52 -2.03
C VAL A 212 -5.51 11.50 -3.40
N MET A 213 -5.94 10.60 -4.26
CA MET A 213 -5.46 10.42 -5.63
C MET A 213 -6.23 11.35 -6.57
N ARG A 214 -6.03 12.67 -6.43
CA ARG A 214 -6.65 13.72 -7.24
C ARG A 214 -5.67 14.86 -7.46
N PHE A 215 -5.86 15.58 -8.57
CA PHE A 215 -5.34 16.94 -8.68
C PHE A 215 -6.27 17.88 -7.91
N MET A 216 -5.73 18.60 -6.93
CA MET A 216 -6.45 19.69 -6.28
C MET A 216 -6.34 20.92 -7.17
N ASP A 217 -7.44 21.65 -7.33
CA ASP A 217 -7.56 22.75 -8.30
C ASP A 217 -7.27 22.31 -9.76
N ALA A 218 -7.79 21.12 -10.12
CA ALA A 218 -7.51 20.42 -11.37
C ALA A 218 -7.86 21.20 -12.65
N THR A 219 -8.78 22.17 -12.57
CA THR A 219 -9.18 23.02 -13.68
C THR A 219 -8.67 24.44 -13.43
N LYS A 220 -7.86 24.97 -14.37
CA LYS A 220 -7.38 26.35 -14.34
C LYS A 220 -7.77 27.06 -15.64
N VAL A 221 -8.13 28.35 -15.51
CA VAL A 221 -8.31 29.25 -16.66
C VAL A 221 -7.18 30.26 -16.64
N ILE A 222 -6.39 30.30 -17.68
CA ILE A 222 -5.20 31.14 -17.81
C ILE A 222 -5.18 31.85 -19.17
N HIS A 223 -4.29 32.85 -19.34
CA HIS A 223 -4.04 33.51 -20.62
C HIS A 223 -2.87 32.86 -21.38
N VAL A 224 -2.85 33.06 -22.67
CA VAL A 224 -1.71 32.69 -23.53
C VAL A 224 -0.41 33.29 -22.97
N GLY A 225 0.62 32.48 -22.87
CA GLY A 225 1.94 32.84 -22.32
C GLY A 225 2.09 32.61 -20.81
N GLU A 226 1.00 32.32 -20.10
CA GLU A 226 1.07 32.01 -18.67
C GLU A 226 1.53 30.58 -18.43
N THR A 227 2.05 30.36 -17.22
CA THR A 227 2.63 29.09 -16.75
C THR A 227 1.82 28.56 -15.57
N VAL A 228 1.49 27.28 -15.62
CA VAL A 228 0.93 26.54 -14.47
C VAL A 228 2.02 25.70 -13.83
N GLU A 229 2.10 25.71 -12.50
CA GLU A 229 2.99 24.83 -11.74
C GLU A 229 2.17 23.71 -11.08
N TRP A 230 2.72 22.50 -11.08
CA TRP A 230 2.23 21.35 -10.32
C TRP A 230 3.23 20.99 -9.24
N THR A 231 2.72 20.78 -8.02
CA THR A 231 3.44 20.31 -6.84
C THR A 231 2.84 19.01 -6.34
N SER A 232 3.45 18.37 -5.35
CA SER A 232 2.87 17.19 -4.68
C SER A 232 2.90 17.38 -3.17
N ALA A 233 1.79 17.07 -2.51
CA ALA A 233 1.66 16.98 -1.06
C ALA A 233 1.46 15.53 -0.58
N GLU A 234 1.73 14.56 -1.47
CA GLU A 234 1.65 13.13 -1.19
C GLU A 234 3.02 12.58 -0.75
N ALA A 235 3.10 12.09 0.48
CA ALA A 235 4.36 11.68 1.08
C ALA A 235 4.85 10.30 0.59
N VAL A 236 3.94 9.41 0.19
CA VAL A 236 4.27 8.00 -0.05
C VAL A 236 4.06 7.57 -1.51
N THR A 237 3.26 8.30 -2.26
CA THR A 237 2.92 7.99 -3.66
C THR A 237 3.47 9.04 -4.60
N SER A 238 4.05 8.62 -5.71
CA SER A 238 4.49 9.51 -6.77
C SER A 238 3.36 9.75 -7.76
N HIS A 239 3.34 10.94 -8.37
CA HIS A 239 2.38 11.30 -9.41
C HIS A 239 3.08 11.70 -10.69
N THR A 240 2.33 11.80 -11.78
CA THR A 240 2.80 12.37 -13.07
C THR A 240 1.82 13.39 -13.55
N ILE A 241 2.30 14.33 -14.38
CA ILE A 241 1.46 15.24 -15.17
C ILE A 241 1.73 14.93 -16.63
N THR A 242 0.71 14.46 -17.31
CA THR A 242 0.81 13.93 -18.66
C THR A 242 -0.22 14.56 -19.58
N PHE A 243 0.24 15.22 -20.62
CA PHE A 243 -0.56 15.75 -21.73
C PHE A 243 -0.36 14.87 -22.97
N GLY A 244 -1.40 14.66 -23.76
CA GLY A 244 -1.36 13.84 -24.97
C GLY A 244 -1.52 12.34 -24.68
N PRO A 245 -1.01 11.44 -25.55
CA PRO A 245 -1.15 10.00 -25.41
C PRO A 245 -0.53 9.48 -24.11
N GLU A 246 -1.27 8.60 -23.44
CA GLU A 246 -0.80 7.95 -22.23
C GLU A 246 0.32 6.94 -22.55
N PRO A 247 1.49 7.02 -21.88
CA PRO A 247 2.51 5.98 -21.97
C PRO A 247 2.13 4.76 -21.14
N ASP A 248 2.78 3.62 -21.39
CA ASP A 248 2.61 2.40 -20.60
C ASP A 248 2.96 2.65 -19.11
N PRO A 249 1.99 2.53 -18.18
CA PRO A 249 2.20 2.82 -16.77
C PRO A 249 3.13 1.83 -16.06
N LEU A 250 3.37 0.65 -16.64
CA LEU A 250 4.28 -0.37 -16.10
C LEU A 250 5.75 -0.04 -16.37
N ASN A 251 6.04 0.81 -17.34
CA ASN A 251 7.38 1.30 -17.58
C ASN A 251 7.65 2.53 -16.70
N GLN A 252 8.86 2.61 -16.14
CA GLN A 252 9.30 3.82 -15.47
C GLN A 252 9.23 4.97 -16.47
N ILE A 253 8.35 5.93 -16.22
CA ILE A 253 8.05 7.02 -17.14
C ILE A 253 9.12 8.10 -16.95
N PRO A 254 10.13 8.20 -17.84
CA PRO A 254 11.04 9.34 -17.82
C PRO A 254 10.27 10.60 -18.25
N PRO A 255 10.74 11.79 -17.88
CA PRO A 255 10.21 13.01 -18.48
C PRO A 255 10.41 12.96 -19.99
N SER A 256 9.47 13.60 -20.73
CA SER A 256 9.59 13.73 -22.20
C SER A 256 10.88 14.46 -22.58
N ALA A 257 11.37 14.21 -23.80
CA ALA A 257 12.60 14.83 -24.30
C ALA A 257 12.49 16.37 -24.44
N ASN A 258 11.27 16.91 -24.53
CA ASN A 258 10.98 18.36 -24.57
C ASN A 258 10.82 18.99 -23.18
N VAL A 259 11.06 18.23 -22.10
CA VAL A 259 11.08 18.75 -20.72
C VAL A 259 12.51 19.14 -20.36
N THR A 260 12.67 20.38 -19.95
CA THR A 260 13.93 20.97 -19.46
C THR A 260 13.91 21.10 -17.94
N THR A 261 14.99 21.55 -17.34
CA THR A 261 15.06 21.85 -15.90
C THR A 261 15.42 23.32 -15.73
N ASP A 262 14.58 24.04 -15.00
CA ASP A 262 14.81 25.45 -14.67
C ASP A 262 15.94 25.59 -13.63
N ALA A 263 16.46 26.81 -13.47
CA ALA A 263 17.55 27.11 -12.55
C ALA A 263 17.21 26.80 -11.07
N ASP A 264 15.94 26.77 -10.71
CA ASP A 264 15.43 26.44 -9.38
C ASP A 264 15.10 24.93 -9.20
N GLY A 265 15.43 24.10 -10.21
CA GLY A 265 15.26 22.66 -10.19
C GLY A 265 13.86 22.17 -10.60
N ALA A 266 12.91 23.04 -10.91
CA ALA A 266 11.63 22.64 -11.46
C ALA A 266 11.81 22.08 -12.88
N ARG A 267 11.08 21.02 -13.23
CA ARG A 267 10.96 20.59 -14.62
C ARG A 267 10.02 21.54 -15.37
N HIS A 268 10.31 21.83 -16.63
CA HIS A 268 9.56 22.79 -17.41
C HIS A 268 9.37 22.32 -18.85
N ALA A 269 8.17 22.49 -19.38
CA ALA A 269 7.82 22.27 -20.77
C ALA A 269 7.01 23.43 -21.36
N PHE A 270 7.02 23.54 -22.70
CA PHE A 270 6.16 24.47 -23.46
C PHE A 270 5.19 23.65 -24.27
N ILE A 271 3.90 24.06 -24.26
CA ILE A 271 2.84 23.45 -25.05
C ILE A 271 2.31 24.53 -26.01
N SER A 272 2.29 24.21 -27.31
CA SER A 272 1.84 25.09 -28.41
C SER A 272 0.64 24.54 -29.18
N SER A 273 0.21 23.33 -28.85
CA SER A 273 -0.93 22.66 -29.47
C SER A 273 -1.60 21.70 -28.50
N THR A 274 -2.91 21.53 -28.63
CA THR A 274 -3.67 20.51 -27.86
C THR A 274 -3.29 19.07 -28.24
N SER A 275 -2.49 18.88 -29.30
CA SER A 275 -1.93 17.58 -29.70
C SER A 275 -0.51 17.34 -29.19
N ASP A 276 0.11 18.30 -28.49
CA ASP A 276 1.46 18.13 -27.97
C ASP A 276 1.47 17.10 -26.86
N ALA A 277 2.48 16.22 -26.90
CA ALA A 277 2.69 15.21 -25.87
C ALA A 277 3.79 15.64 -24.89
N VAL A 278 3.46 15.72 -23.62
CA VAL A 278 4.38 16.12 -22.54
C VAL A 278 4.18 15.26 -21.31
N HIS A 279 5.28 14.77 -20.75
CA HIS A 279 5.32 14.02 -19.50
C HIS A 279 6.27 14.66 -18.50
N SER A 280 5.80 14.91 -17.29
CA SER A 280 6.65 15.39 -16.20
C SER A 280 7.71 14.36 -15.74
N GLY A 281 7.52 13.06 -16.01
CA GLY A 281 8.08 12.00 -15.19
C GLY A 281 7.49 12.04 -13.78
N PHE A 282 8.08 11.32 -12.83
CA PHE A 282 7.59 11.35 -11.45
C PHE A 282 7.81 12.69 -10.78
N ILE A 283 6.77 13.19 -10.13
CA ILE A 283 6.85 14.26 -9.12
C ILE A 283 6.50 13.68 -7.75
N THR A 284 7.17 14.19 -6.72
CA THR A 284 7.03 13.72 -5.33
C THR A 284 7.05 14.91 -4.40
N GLN A 285 6.59 14.72 -3.17
CA GLN A 285 6.76 15.70 -2.11
C GLN A 285 8.25 16.09 -1.96
N PRO A 286 8.57 17.33 -1.55
CA PRO A 286 9.94 17.76 -1.28
C PRO A 286 10.69 16.80 -0.35
N PRO A 287 12.01 16.58 -0.55
CA PRO A 287 12.78 15.62 0.24
C PRO A 287 12.78 15.87 1.75
N GLN A 288 12.70 17.14 2.19
CA GLN A 288 12.63 17.50 3.60
C GLN A 288 11.37 17.00 4.30
N ASP A 289 10.29 16.82 3.55
CA ASP A 289 9.00 16.33 4.06
C ASP A 289 8.90 14.79 3.97
N ARG A 290 9.94 14.15 3.44
CA ARG A 290 10.05 12.70 3.23
C ARG A 290 11.08 12.05 4.15
N ILE A 291 11.28 12.57 5.34
CA ILE A 291 12.24 12.04 6.31
C ILE A 291 11.97 10.55 6.59
N GLY A 292 13.02 9.73 6.43
CA GLY A 292 12.94 8.28 6.63
C GLY A 292 12.33 7.49 5.47
N LEU A 293 11.88 8.14 4.40
CA LEU A 293 11.41 7.47 3.19
C LEU A 293 12.56 7.20 2.21
N PRO A 294 12.47 6.12 1.42
CA PRO A 294 13.40 5.90 0.32
C PRO A 294 13.39 7.08 -0.64
N GLN A 295 14.56 7.48 -1.14
CA GLN A 295 14.64 8.45 -2.21
C GLN A 295 13.93 7.91 -3.45
N ALA A 296 13.00 8.68 -4.01
CA ALA A 296 12.41 8.33 -5.28
C ALA A 296 13.45 8.58 -6.38
N PRO A 297 13.81 7.59 -7.19
CA PRO A 297 14.79 7.79 -8.24
C PRO A 297 14.22 8.77 -9.27
N LEU A 298 15.05 9.73 -9.71
CA LEU A 298 14.78 10.62 -10.84
C LEU A 298 13.45 11.40 -10.75
N SER A 299 12.99 11.73 -9.55
CA SER A 299 11.81 12.56 -9.35
C SER A 299 12.15 14.04 -9.25
N ALA A 300 11.19 14.90 -9.62
CA ALA A 300 11.19 16.32 -9.33
C ALA A 300 10.13 16.63 -8.26
N THR A 301 10.22 17.79 -7.64
CA THR A 301 9.21 18.26 -6.68
C THR A 301 8.19 19.19 -7.32
N ARG A 302 8.52 19.73 -8.49
CA ARG A 302 7.71 20.68 -9.23
C ARG A 302 7.80 20.43 -10.72
N PHE A 303 6.69 20.67 -11.40
CA PHE A 303 6.61 20.64 -12.86
C PHE A 303 5.84 21.87 -13.36
N ARG A 304 6.36 22.52 -14.39
CA ARG A 304 5.78 23.73 -15.00
C ARG A 304 5.43 23.47 -16.46
N VAL A 305 4.33 24.06 -16.88
CA VAL A 305 3.99 24.13 -18.32
C VAL A 305 3.58 25.54 -18.67
N THR A 306 4.25 26.13 -19.69
CA THR A 306 3.87 27.39 -20.31
C THR A 306 3.06 27.11 -21.56
N PHE A 307 1.87 27.71 -21.65
CA PHE A 307 0.93 27.50 -22.74
C PHE A 307 1.00 28.68 -23.73
N THR A 308 1.39 28.41 -24.98
CA THR A 308 1.65 29.47 -25.98
C THR A 308 0.53 29.66 -27.00
N GLN A 309 -0.54 28.86 -26.94
CA GLN A 309 -1.71 28.95 -27.80
C GLN A 309 -3.00 28.75 -26.99
N PRO A 310 -4.12 29.39 -27.41
CA PRO A 310 -5.42 29.13 -26.80
C PRO A 310 -5.89 27.70 -27.05
N GLY A 311 -6.65 27.13 -26.08
CA GLY A 311 -7.22 25.80 -26.19
C GLY A 311 -7.63 25.21 -24.87
N VAL A 312 -8.17 23.99 -24.90
CA VAL A 312 -8.44 23.17 -23.70
C VAL A 312 -7.47 22.02 -23.72
N TYR A 313 -6.67 21.93 -22.68
CA TYR A 313 -5.58 20.97 -22.55
C TYR A 313 -5.89 20.01 -21.40
N HIS A 314 -6.28 18.79 -21.74
CA HIS A 314 -6.53 17.73 -20.74
C HIS A 314 -5.22 17.09 -20.30
N TYR A 315 -5.13 16.76 -19.03
CA TYR A 315 -3.97 16.05 -18.46
C TYR A 315 -4.39 15.00 -17.44
N ILE A 316 -3.54 14.01 -17.26
CA ILE A 316 -3.76 12.86 -16.39
C ILE A 316 -2.53 12.60 -15.51
N CYS A 317 -2.74 11.84 -14.41
CA CYS A 317 -1.68 11.09 -13.76
C CYS A 317 -1.70 9.67 -14.29
N VAL A 318 -0.69 9.23 -15.03
CA VAL A 318 -0.63 7.90 -15.66
C VAL A 318 -0.73 6.74 -14.64
N LEU A 319 -0.38 7.00 -13.38
CA LEU A 319 -0.48 5.98 -12.33
C LEU A 319 -1.89 5.87 -11.74
N HIS A 320 -2.73 6.94 -11.84
CA HIS A 320 -3.98 7.05 -11.09
C HIS A 320 -5.15 7.63 -11.90
N ASP A 321 -5.05 7.69 -13.22
CA ASP A 321 -6.14 8.16 -14.09
C ASP A 321 -7.38 7.26 -13.98
N GLU A 322 -7.19 5.94 -13.81
CA GLU A 322 -8.27 4.99 -13.52
C GLU A 322 -8.97 5.26 -12.18
N LEU A 323 -8.26 5.88 -11.24
CA LEU A 323 -8.84 6.35 -9.99
C LEU A 323 -9.54 7.70 -10.19
N GLY A 324 -9.44 8.31 -11.39
CA GLY A 324 -10.01 9.59 -11.79
C GLY A 324 -9.09 10.78 -11.52
N MET A 325 -7.78 10.59 -11.42
CA MET A 325 -6.82 11.69 -11.29
C MET A 325 -6.53 12.34 -12.64
N VAL A 326 -7.44 13.22 -13.04
CA VAL A 326 -7.45 13.94 -14.32
C VAL A 326 -7.71 15.42 -14.09
N GLY A 327 -7.33 16.27 -15.05
CA GLY A 327 -7.58 17.72 -15.00
C GLY A 327 -7.54 18.37 -16.37
N GLU A 328 -7.77 19.70 -16.40
CA GLU A 328 -7.74 20.49 -17.63
C GLU A 328 -7.23 21.90 -17.38
N ILE A 329 -6.52 22.44 -18.37
CA ILE A 329 -6.11 23.84 -18.42
C ILE A 329 -6.82 24.50 -19.61
N ILE A 330 -7.59 25.53 -19.32
CA ILE A 330 -8.31 26.33 -20.32
C ILE A 330 -7.50 27.59 -20.58
N VAL A 331 -6.91 27.69 -21.76
CA VAL A 331 -6.08 28.84 -22.18
C VAL A 331 -6.90 29.76 -23.07
N ILE A 332 -7.11 31.00 -22.61
CA ILE A 332 -7.81 32.04 -23.33
C ILE A 332 -6.81 33.03 -23.95
N PRO A 333 -7.20 33.78 -25.03
CA PRO A 333 -6.35 34.77 -25.67
C PRO A 333 -5.80 35.85 -24.76
#